data_f111cae3c4c0607654d8e8243ae185a5
#
_entry.id   f111cae3c4c0607654d8e8243ae185a5
#
_cell.length_a   1.000
_cell.length_b   1.000
_cell.length_c   1.000
_cell.angle_alpha   90.00
_cell.angle_beta   90.00
_cell.angle_gamma   90.00
#
_symmetry.space_group_name_H-M   'P 1'
#
loop_
_entity.id
_entity.type
_entity.pdbx_description
1 polymer ?
#
loop_
_entity_poly.entity_id
_entity_poly.type
_entity_poly.pdbx_seq_one_letter_code
_entity_poly.pdbx_strand_id
1 'polypeptide(L)'
;MNGGEPTFRTGFVSRRHDVTAHAASLVELGDGRLRAFWFSGSDEGALDVEILSATFHPERGVWSEASSVAEPESTKRALRRHVTKVGNPAAIRAADGTLWLFYVTASVGGWGGSTVSWIRSTDEGETWSPPRRLVTTPLLNLNTMVRGAPFEYADGTLGVPTYQSLVLGFSEVLRVDRSGAVIDKQRLSTLGRGSQPVVLPTGAGDALALMRPSGPPPLRVMISRTHDAGGRWTSPAPTSLVNPGAGLGGLALPGGRVLVALNDVPVERDALSLVVSDDGGRSWTTSLRLEDQVADRTRSPDDARYARTVAELARATDDSITDVGRYVASSRRFMCWEPRCHFEFSYPSLIRTARGEFHLLYTWNRAYIKHVRFNQAWLDERLAKASHATTD
;
A
#
# COMPACT_ATOMS: atom_id res chain seq x y z
N MET A 1 1.67 -19.52 -23.66
CA MET A 1 2.82 -18.65 -23.28
C MET A 1 2.84 -17.48 -24.25
N ASN A 2 2.23 -16.35 -23.86
CA ASN A 2 2.26 -15.13 -24.67
C ASN A 2 3.59 -14.42 -24.39
N GLY A 3 4.61 -14.72 -25.20
CA GLY A 3 5.91 -14.05 -25.17
C GLY A 3 5.83 -12.66 -25.81
N GLY A 4 5.16 -11.72 -25.11
CA GLY A 4 5.23 -10.31 -25.46
C GLY A 4 6.62 -9.76 -25.11
N GLU A 5 7.05 -8.68 -25.77
CA GLU A 5 8.30 -8.00 -25.42
C GLU A 5 8.25 -7.52 -23.95
N PRO A 6 9.38 -7.59 -23.22
CA PRO A 6 9.47 -7.06 -21.87
C PRO A 6 9.14 -5.57 -21.83
N THR A 7 8.19 -5.19 -20.97
CA THR A 7 7.80 -3.79 -20.80
C THR A 7 7.95 -3.35 -19.36
N PHE A 8 8.53 -2.17 -19.15
CA PHE A 8 8.65 -1.50 -17.87
C PHE A 8 8.46 0.00 -18.08
N ARG A 9 7.53 0.60 -17.36
CA ARG A 9 7.25 2.04 -17.46
C ARG A 9 7.00 2.62 -16.08
N THR A 10 7.32 3.89 -15.92
CA THR A 10 7.14 4.63 -14.67
C THR A 10 6.48 5.98 -14.93
N GLY A 11 5.91 6.56 -13.89
CA GLY A 11 5.31 7.89 -13.90
C GLY A 11 4.79 8.27 -12.51
N PHE A 12 4.28 9.47 -12.37
CA PHE A 12 3.62 9.91 -11.15
C PHE A 12 2.09 9.93 -11.31
N VAL A 13 1.38 9.52 -10.24
CA VAL A 13 -0.09 9.49 -10.23
C VAL A 13 -0.68 10.89 -10.24
N SER A 14 -0.04 11.81 -9.54
CA SER A 14 -0.46 13.21 -9.44
C SER A 14 0.75 14.14 -9.55
N ARG A 15 0.53 15.30 -10.14
CA ARG A 15 1.52 16.38 -10.26
C ARG A 15 1.25 17.52 -9.28
N ARG A 16 0.46 17.28 -8.24
CA ARG A 16 0.30 18.25 -7.15
C ARG A 16 1.62 18.40 -6.41
N HIS A 17 2.00 19.63 -6.13
CA HIS A 17 3.22 19.99 -5.41
C HIS A 17 2.88 20.60 -4.07
N ASP A 18 3.85 20.66 -3.18
CA ASP A 18 3.76 21.31 -1.86
C ASP A 18 2.72 20.69 -0.91
N VAL A 19 2.28 19.46 -1.21
CA VAL A 19 1.42 18.65 -0.38
C VAL A 19 2.02 17.26 -0.19
N THR A 20 1.69 16.60 0.91
CA THR A 20 2.07 15.18 1.10
C THR A 20 1.24 14.29 0.19
N ALA A 21 1.80 13.16 -0.22
CA ALA A 21 1.09 12.08 -0.89
C ALA A 21 1.56 10.76 -0.32
N HIS A 22 0.65 9.99 0.31
CA HIS A 22 1.07 8.85 1.10
C HIS A 22 0.06 7.69 1.08
N ALA A 23 0.58 6.45 1.23
CA ALA A 23 -0.18 5.21 1.45
C ALA A 23 -1.27 4.96 0.38
N ALA A 24 -0.86 4.80 -0.88
CA ALA A 24 -1.77 4.53 -1.96
C ALA A 24 -2.43 3.14 -1.89
N SER A 25 -3.65 3.07 -2.42
CA SER A 25 -4.38 1.84 -2.75
C SER A 25 -4.80 1.87 -4.21
N LEU A 26 -4.82 0.73 -4.89
CA LEU A 26 -5.07 0.63 -6.31
C LEU A 26 -6.08 -0.48 -6.60
N VAL A 27 -7.02 -0.23 -7.50
CA VAL A 27 -7.98 -1.23 -8.00
C VAL A 27 -8.13 -1.14 -9.51
N GLU A 28 -8.45 -2.28 -10.15
CA GLU A 28 -8.88 -2.35 -11.54
C GLU A 28 -10.39 -2.15 -11.62
N LEU A 29 -10.85 -1.28 -12.54
CA LEU A 29 -12.25 -1.02 -12.83
C LEU A 29 -12.78 -2.02 -13.86
N GLY A 30 -14.11 -2.09 -14.05
CA GLY A 30 -14.74 -3.05 -14.93
C GLY A 30 -14.39 -2.89 -16.42
N ASP A 31 -13.98 -1.70 -16.83
CA ASP A 31 -13.54 -1.40 -18.19
C ASP A 31 -12.03 -1.52 -18.42
N GLY A 32 -11.29 -1.97 -17.39
CA GLY A 32 -9.84 -2.14 -17.43
C GLY A 32 -9.03 -0.87 -17.11
N ARG A 33 -9.70 0.27 -16.86
CA ARG A 33 -9.03 1.42 -16.24
C ARG A 33 -8.63 1.06 -14.81
N LEU A 34 -7.70 1.86 -14.21
CA LEU A 34 -7.33 1.70 -12.81
C LEU A 34 -7.74 2.94 -12.02
N ARG A 35 -8.12 2.75 -10.77
CA ARG A 35 -8.38 3.85 -9.85
C ARG A 35 -7.46 3.75 -8.64
N ALA A 36 -6.71 4.82 -8.41
CA ALA A 36 -5.83 4.99 -7.26
C ALA A 36 -6.52 5.86 -6.22
N PHE A 37 -6.22 5.57 -4.96
CA PHE A 37 -6.59 6.36 -3.78
C PHE A 37 -5.36 6.56 -2.92
N TRP A 38 -5.14 7.77 -2.39
CA TRP A 38 -4.07 8.07 -1.44
C TRP A 38 -4.51 9.20 -0.52
N PHE A 39 -3.85 9.40 0.59
CA PHE A 39 -4.11 10.60 1.38
C PHE A 39 -3.08 11.69 1.09
N SER A 40 -3.53 12.94 1.18
CA SER A 40 -2.76 14.13 0.82
C SER A 40 -3.19 15.31 1.69
N GLY A 41 -2.27 16.20 2.04
CA GLY A 41 -2.52 17.40 2.83
C GLY A 41 -1.24 18.19 3.04
N SER A 42 -1.30 19.22 3.88
CA SER A 42 -0.14 20.08 4.16
C SER A 42 1.00 19.35 4.88
N ASP A 43 0.66 18.31 5.68
CA ASP A 43 1.61 17.41 6.33
C ASP A 43 0.89 16.10 6.72
N GLU A 44 1.64 15.03 7.01
CA GLU A 44 1.06 13.78 7.51
C GLU A 44 0.35 14.01 8.85
N GLY A 45 -0.95 13.80 8.86
CA GLY A 45 -1.78 13.99 10.04
C GLY A 45 -2.20 15.43 10.32
N ALA A 46 -2.03 16.36 9.39
CA ALA A 46 -2.64 17.68 9.44
C ALA A 46 -4.18 17.61 9.35
N LEU A 47 -4.85 18.71 9.71
CA LEU A 47 -6.31 18.74 9.71
C LEU A 47 -6.93 18.87 8.30
N ASP A 48 -6.12 19.27 7.33
CA ASP A 48 -6.49 19.41 5.92
C ASP A 48 -6.21 18.16 5.08
N VAL A 49 -5.84 17.04 5.73
CA VAL A 49 -5.61 15.77 5.03
C VAL A 49 -6.92 15.24 4.46
N GLU A 50 -6.94 14.99 3.17
CA GLU A 50 -8.04 14.40 2.42
C GLU A 50 -7.62 13.09 1.73
N ILE A 51 -8.58 12.27 1.34
CA ILE A 51 -8.32 11.14 0.45
C ILE A 51 -8.64 11.58 -0.97
N LEU A 52 -7.60 11.53 -1.79
CA LEU A 52 -7.66 11.82 -3.23
C LEU A 52 -7.84 10.55 -4.04
N SER A 53 -8.40 10.69 -5.23
CA SER A 53 -8.51 9.64 -6.25
C SER A 53 -8.14 10.19 -7.62
N ALA A 54 -7.50 9.33 -8.43
CA ALA A 54 -7.28 9.56 -9.85
C ALA A 54 -7.49 8.27 -10.64
N THR A 55 -7.85 8.40 -11.91
CA THR A 55 -8.09 7.26 -12.82
C THR A 55 -6.95 7.17 -13.84
N PHE A 56 -6.36 6.00 -13.97
CA PHE A 56 -5.38 5.68 -15.01
C PHE A 56 -6.10 5.15 -16.26
N HIS A 57 -5.75 5.69 -17.41
CA HIS A 57 -6.22 5.28 -18.72
C HIS A 57 -5.14 4.46 -19.44
N PRO A 58 -5.19 3.11 -19.41
CA PRO A 58 -4.12 2.26 -19.94
C PRO A 58 -3.79 2.54 -21.41
N GLU A 59 -4.82 2.79 -22.24
CA GLU A 59 -4.68 3.05 -23.67
C GLU A 59 -3.90 4.35 -23.97
N ARG A 60 -3.99 5.32 -23.06
CA ARG A 60 -3.30 6.61 -23.18
C ARG A 60 -2.03 6.67 -22.34
N GLY A 61 -1.87 5.78 -21.37
CA GLY A 61 -0.76 5.75 -20.44
C GLY A 61 -0.73 6.93 -19.46
N VAL A 62 -1.86 7.58 -19.18
CA VAL A 62 -1.94 8.80 -18.36
C VAL A 62 -2.95 8.67 -17.22
N TRP A 63 -2.71 9.40 -16.14
CA TRP A 63 -3.63 9.61 -15.03
C TRP A 63 -4.52 10.82 -15.28
N SER A 64 -5.77 10.77 -14.81
CA SER A 64 -6.64 11.94 -14.71
C SER A 64 -6.13 12.91 -13.64
N GLU A 65 -6.69 14.12 -13.63
CA GLU A 65 -6.55 15.02 -12.48
C GLU A 65 -7.10 14.35 -11.22
N ALA A 66 -6.45 14.65 -10.08
CA ALA A 66 -6.85 14.11 -8.78
C ALA A 66 -8.03 14.90 -8.20
N SER A 67 -9.03 14.18 -7.69
CA SER A 67 -10.19 14.76 -7.00
C SER A 67 -10.33 14.19 -5.60
N SER A 68 -10.93 14.97 -4.69
CA SER A 68 -11.22 14.55 -3.32
C SER A 68 -12.39 13.58 -3.28
N VAL A 69 -12.26 12.49 -2.50
CA VAL A 69 -13.33 11.50 -2.29
C VAL A 69 -13.74 11.38 -0.82
N ALA A 70 -12.88 11.77 0.11
CA ALA A 70 -13.22 11.85 1.54
C ALA A 70 -12.37 12.90 2.24
N GLU A 71 -13.03 13.73 3.04
CA GLU A 71 -12.45 14.80 3.85
C GLU A 71 -12.88 14.69 5.30
N PRO A 72 -12.13 15.25 6.27
CA PRO A 72 -12.51 15.25 7.67
C PRO A 72 -13.87 15.89 7.90
N GLU A 73 -14.14 17.07 7.34
CA GLU A 73 -15.36 17.82 7.60
C GLU A 73 -16.62 17.19 7.00
N SER A 74 -16.55 16.68 5.75
CA SER A 74 -17.66 15.97 5.12
C SER A 74 -17.94 14.64 5.85
N THR A 75 -16.90 13.91 6.26
CA THR A 75 -17.02 12.68 7.04
C THR A 75 -17.60 12.94 8.43
N LYS A 76 -17.15 13.98 9.14
CA LYS A 76 -17.66 14.41 10.43
C LYS A 76 -19.17 14.69 10.38
N ARG A 77 -19.62 15.46 9.36
CA ARG A 77 -21.04 15.78 9.16
C ARG A 77 -21.88 14.53 8.91
N ALA A 78 -21.43 13.65 8.01
CA ALA A 78 -22.15 12.44 7.65
C ALA A 78 -22.24 11.45 8.81
N LEU A 79 -21.15 11.26 9.56
CA LEU A 79 -21.11 10.36 10.72
C LEU A 79 -21.74 10.97 11.99
N ARG A 80 -22.00 12.28 12.01
CA ARG A 80 -22.41 13.04 13.22
C ARG A 80 -21.47 12.79 14.41
N ARG A 81 -20.15 12.77 14.14
CA ARG A 81 -19.10 12.48 15.12
C ARG A 81 -17.93 13.41 14.91
N HIS A 82 -17.14 13.59 15.96
CA HIS A 82 -15.89 14.33 15.85
C HIS A 82 -14.89 13.51 15.02
N VAL A 83 -14.49 14.06 13.87
CA VAL A 83 -13.43 13.54 12.98
C VAL A 83 -12.47 14.68 12.72
N THR A 84 -11.20 14.45 13.02
CA THR A 84 -10.13 15.43 12.81
C THR A 84 -9.24 15.06 11.63
N LYS A 85 -9.15 13.77 11.28
CA LYS A 85 -8.25 13.27 10.25
C LYS A 85 -8.86 12.10 9.50
N VAL A 86 -8.52 11.98 8.23
CA VAL A 86 -8.75 10.79 7.41
C VAL A 86 -7.42 10.28 6.87
N GLY A 87 -7.32 9.00 6.49
CA GLY A 87 -6.08 8.45 5.93
C GLY A 87 -6.17 6.97 5.63
N ASN A 88 -5.06 6.39 5.17
CA ASN A 88 -4.90 4.96 4.87
C ASN A 88 -6.07 4.37 4.05
N PRO A 89 -6.31 4.83 2.82
CA PRO A 89 -7.34 4.25 1.98
C PRO A 89 -6.99 2.80 1.63
N ALA A 90 -8.00 1.93 1.62
CA ALA A 90 -7.90 0.54 1.19
C ALA A 90 -9.14 0.21 0.35
N ALA A 91 -8.96 0.03 -0.94
CA ALA A 91 -10.04 -0.15 -1.88
C ALA A 91 -10.11 -1.59 -2.42
N ILE A 92 -11.31 -2.00 -2.77
CA ILE A 92 -11.59 -3.23 -3.51
C ILE A 92 -12.77 -3.00 -4.45
N ARG A 93 -12.67 -3.54 -5.66
CA ARG A 93 -13.81 -3.76 -6.53
C ARG A 93 -14.29 -5.18 -6.33
N ALA A 94 -15.48 -5.33 -5.75
CA ALA A 94 -16.08 -6.61 -5.48
C ALA A 94 -16.60 -7.26 -6.77
N ALA A 95 -16.86 -8.57 -6.75
CA ALA A 95 -17.30 -9.34 -7.92
C ALA A 95 -18.65 -8.84 -8.50
N ASP A 96 -19.50 -8.23 -7.67
CA ASP A 96 -20.76 -7.59 -8.11
C ASP A 96 -20.55 -6.22 -8.78
N GLY A 97 -19.31 -5.77 -8.93
CA GLY A 97 -18.96 -4.47 -9.51
C GLY A 97 -18.95 -3.30 -8.51
N THR A 98 -19.40 -3.51 -7.28
CA THR A 98 -19.38 -2.46 -6.26
C THR A 98 -17.94 -2.13 -5.86
N LEU A 99 -17.57 -0.87 -5.95
CA LEU A 99 -16.30 -0.35 -5.46
C LEU A 99 -16.44 0.07 -4.00
N TRP A 100 -15.66 -0.53 -3.12
CA TRP A 100 -15.60 -0.20 -1.71
C TRP A 100 -14.30 0.52 -1.40
N LEU A 101 -14.39 1.59 -0.62
CA LEU A 101 -13.25 2.32 -0.09
C LEU A 101 -13.35 2.34 1.43
N PHE A 102 -12.49 1.59 2.10
CA PHE A 102 -12.27 1.65 3.54
C PHE A 102 -11.18 2.66 3.82
N TYR A 103 -11.33 3.46 4.88
CA TYR A 103 -10.32 4.43 5.28
C TYR A 103 -10.34 4.69 6.77
N VAL A 104 -9.22 5.12 7.30
CA VAL A 104 -9.10 5.46 8.71
C VAL A 104 -9.71 6.84 8.96
N THR A 105 -10.51 6.95 10.02
CA THR A 105 -10.97 8.21 10.59
C THR A 105 -10.44 8.32 12.00
N ALA A 106 -9.75 9.41 12.30
CA ALA A 106 -9.25 9.67 13.66
C ALA A 106 -10.04 10.80 14.33
N SER A 107 -10.16 10.71 15.65
CA SER A 107 -10.81 11.69 16.50
C SER A 107 -9.86 12.15 17.62
N VAL A 108 -10.39 12.47 18.81
CA VAL A 108 -9.60 12.82 19.99
C VAL A 108 -8.59 11.71 20.29
N GLY A 109 -7.31 12.07 20.55
CA GLY A 109 -6.21 11.11 20.77
C GLY A 109 -5.47 10.69 19.50
N GLY A 110 -5.73 11.33 18.36
CA GLY A 110 -5.04 11.04 17.09
C GLY A 110 -5.27 9.60 16.63
N TRP A 111 -4.20 8.92 16.19
CA TRP A 111 -4.30 7.53 15.73
C TRP A 111 -4.77 6.53 16.81
N GLY A 112 -4.57 6.83 18.10
CA GLY A 112 -5.13 6.04 19.20
C GLY A 112 -6.66 6.06 19.24
N GLY A 113 -7.28 7.15 18.79
CA GLY A 113 -8.74 7.30 18.64
C GLY A 113 -9.29 6.90 17.27
N SER A 114 -8.53 6.18 16.46
CA SER A 114 -8.90 5.82 15.09
C SER A 114 -9.99 4.76 15.01
N THR A 115 -10.79 4.86 13.96
CA THR A 115 -11.75 3.84 13.54
C THR A 115 -11.71 3.70 12.03
N VAL A 116 -12.23 2.61 11.49
CA VAL A 116 -12.39 2.44 10.05
C VAL A 116 -13.77 2.95 9.64
N SER A 117 -13.79 3.77 8.62
CA SER A 117 -15.01 4.18 7.90
C SER A 117 -14.97 3.63 6.49
N TRP A 118 -16.12 3.60 5.83
CA TRP A 118 -16.22 3.13 4.45
C TRP A 118 -17.26 3.93 3.66
N ILE A 119 -17.02 4.02 2.37
CA ILE A 119 -17.95 4.50 1.34
C ILE A 119 -17.97 3.47 0.21
N ARG A 120 -19.02 3.46 -0.59
CA ARG A 120 -19.14 2.59 -1.76
C ARG A 120 -19.68 3.34 -2.96
N SER A 121 -19.32 2.85 -4.14
CA SER A 121 -19.76 3.33 -5.43
C SER A 121 -20.25 2.16 -6.29
N THR A 122 -21.29 2.40 -7.09
CA THR A 122 -21.84 1.45 -8.08
C THR A 122 -21.62 1.93 -9.51
N ASP A 123 -20.90 3.03 -9.68
CA ASP A 123 -20.62 3.69 -10.97
C ASP A 123 -19.12 3.92 -11.18
N GLU A 124 -18.29 2.92 -10.78
CA GLU A 124 -16.82 2.92 -10.91
C GLU A 124 -16.14 4.10 -10.20
N GLY A 125 -16.77 4.65 -9.14
CA GLY A 125 -16.24 5.72 -8.32
C GLY A 125 -16.54 7.13 -8.79
N GLU A 126 -17.47 7.31 -9.72
CA GLU A 126 -17.92 8.65 -10.13
C GLU A 126 -18.74 9.30 -9.02
N THR A 127 -19.60 8.52 -8.35
CA THR A 127 -20.33 8.96 -7.15
C THR A 127 -20.13 7.99 -5.98
N TRP A 128 -20.26 8.52 -4.76
CA TRP A 128 -20.01 7.77 -3.53
C TRP A 128 -21.17 7.86 -2.57
N SER A 129 -21.45 6.76 -1.88
CA SER A 129 -22.40 6.76 -0.76
C SER A 129 -21.90 7.65 0.38
N PRO A 130 -22.82 8.13 1.25
CA PRO A 130 -22.38 8.75 2.50
C PRO A 130 -21.48 7.82 3.33
N PRO A 131 -20.47 8.37 4.02
CA PRO A 131 -19.60 7.60 4.90
C PRO A 131 -20.38 6.85 5.99
N ARG A 132 -19.94 5.62 6.26
CA ARG A 132 -20.40 4.81 7.37
C ARG A 132 -19.22 4.30 8.18
N ARG A 133 -19.39 4.17 9.48
CA ARG A 133 -18.36 3.63 10.37
C ARG A 133 -18.46 2.11 10.43
N LEU A 134 -17.33 1.44 10.36
CA LEU A 134 -17.24 0.02 10.63
C LEU A 134 -17.26 -0.20 12.14
N VAL A 135 -18.25 -0.92 12.63
CA VAL A 135 -18.39 -1.22 14.06
C VAL A 135 -17.69 -2.53 14.35
N THR A 136 -16.53 -2.47 15.00
CA THR A 136 -15.67 -3.62 15.27
C THR A 136 -15.88 -4.20 16.67
N THR A 137 -16.44 -3.41 17.58
CA THR A 137 -16.78 -3.84 18.95
C THR A 137 -18.02 -3.10 19.42
N PRO A 138 -18.86 -3.70 20.29
CA PRO A 138 -20.10 -3.06 20.74
C PRO A 138 -19.89 -1.85 21.65
N LEU A 139 -18.80 -1.80 22.41
CA LEU A 139 -18.58 -0.77 23.42
C LEU A 139 -17.50 0.25 23.01
N LEU A 140 -16.28 -0.19 22.76
CA LEU A 140 -15.13 0.66 22.46
C LEU A 140 -14.63 0.39 21.05
N ASN A 141 -15.25 1.05 20.07
CA ASN A 141 -14.81 0.96 18.66
C ASN A 141 -13.69 1.98 18.42
N LEU A 142 -12.51 1.69 18.94
CA LEU A 142 -11.32 2.54 18.89
C LEU A 142 -10.10 1.76 18.41
N ASN A 143 -9.10 2.49 17.91
CA ASN A 143 -7.79 1.99 17.54
C ASN A 143 -7.81 0.85 16.50
N THR A 144 -8.76 0.90 15.58
CA THR A 144 -8.77 0.01 14.41
C THR A 144 -8.39 0.80 13.18
N MET A 145 -7.37 0.32 12.47
CA MET A 145 -6.83 0.94 11.26
C MET A 145 -6.77 -0.08 10.13
N VAL A 146 -6.93 0.40 8.90
CA VAL A 146 -6.81 -0.38 7.68
C VAL A 146 -5.57 0.10 6.91
N ARG A 147 -4.93 -0.80 6.12
CA ARG A 147 -3.85 -0.47 5.19
C ARG A 147 -3.71 -1.48 4.06
N GLY A 148 -3.77 -2.77 4.35
CA GLY A 148 -3.72 -3.84 3.35
C GLY A 148 -4.96 -3.83 2.45
N ALA A 149 -4.78 -4.25 1.18
CA ALA A 149 -5.89 -4.39 0.25
C ALA A 149 -6.94 -5.38 0.79
N PRO A 150 -8.23 -5.03 0.80
CA PRO A 150 -9.28 -5.98 1.08
C PRO A 150 -9.35 -7.07 -0.01
N PHE A 151 -9.96 -8.19 0.31
CA PHE A 151 -10.20 -9.31 -0.60
C PHE A 151 -11.63 -9.82 -0.44
N GLU A 152 -12.10 -10.61 -1.39
CA GLU A 152 -13.44 -11.17 -1.37
C GLU A 152 -13.40 -12.67 -1.10
N TYR A 153 -14.25 -13.14 -0.19
CA TYR A 153 -14.47 -14.56 0.06
C TYR A 153 -15.43 -15.15 -0.99
N ALA A 154 -15.39 -16.48 -1.14
CA ALA A 154 -16.24 -17.19 -2.10
C ALA A 154 -17.76 -16.98 -1.88
N ASP A 155 -18.18 -16.66 -0.67
CA ASP A 155 -19.57 -16.34 -0.34
C ASP A 155 -19.94 -14.86 -0.58
N GLY A 156 -19.02 -14.09 -1.15
CA GLY A 156 -19.22 -12.68 -1.47
C GLY A 156 -19.02 -11.73 -0.30
N THR A 157 -18.67 -12.19 0.90
CA THR A 157 -18.27 -11.29 2.00
C THR A 157 -16.86 -10.75 1.76
N LEU A 158 -16.53 -9.61 2.37
CA LEU A 158 -15.24 -8.97 2.22
C LEU A 158 -14.34 -9.29 3.42
N GLY A 159 -13.09 -9.66 3.15
CA GLY A 159 -12.02 -9.70 4.13
C GLY A 159 -11.29 -8.36 4.15
N VAL A 160 -11.33 -7.67 5.28
CA VAL A 160 -10.68 -6.37 5.45
C VAL A 160 -9.51 -6.52 6.42
N PRO A 161 -8.26 -6.53 5.94
CA PRO A 161 -7.09 -6.59 6.80
C PRO A 161 -6.97 -5.33 7.63
N THR A 162 -6.97 -5.48 8.95
CA THR A 162 -6.89 -4.38 9.91
C THR A 162 -5.82 -4.62 10.95
N TYR A 163 -5.46 -3.57 11.66
CA TYR A 163 -4.50 -3.65 12.75
C TYR A 163 -4.86 -2.63 13.86
N GLN A 164 -4.37 -2.92 15.03
CA GLN A 164 -4.39 -2.02 16.17
C GLN A 164 -2.95 -1.65 16.54
N SER A 165 -2.73 -0.47 17.10
CA SER A 165 -1.39 0.02 17.46
C SER A 165 -1.28 0.50 18.90
N LEU A 166 -2.38 0.49 19.67
CA LEU A 166 -2.37 0.92 21.06
C LEU A 166 -1.68 -0.15 21.94
N VAL A 167 -0.75 0.29 22.78
CA VAL A 167 0.05 -0.52 23.72
C VAL A 167 0.93 -1.56 23.00
N LEU A 168 0.43 -2.73 22.71
CA LEU A 168 1.12 -3.82 21.99
C LEU A 168 0.22 -4.23 20.84
N GLY A 169 0.33 -3.54 19.72
CA GLY A 169 -0.53 -3.74 18.56
C GLY A 169 -0.59 -5.17 18.01
N PHE A 170 -1.62 -5.46 17.26
CA PHE A 170 -1.81 -6.75 16.59
C PHE A 170 -2.55 -6.58 15.27
N SER A 171 -2.51 -7.62 14.44
CA SER A 171 -3.20 -7.71 13.17
C SER A 171 -4.40 -8.65 13.23
N GLU A 172 -5.45 -8.30 12.49
CA GLU A 172 -6.67 -9.10 12.36
C GLU A 172 -7.26 -8.95 10.94
N VAL A 173 -8.14 -9.87 10.55
CA VAL A 173 -9.03 -9.73 9.39
C VAL A 173 -10.45 -9.55 9.93
N LEU A 174 -11.12 -8.51 9.47
CA LEU A 174 -12.55 -8.36 9.68
C LEU A 174 -13.29 -8.95 8.49
N ARG A 175 -14.28 -9.79 8.75
CA ARG A 175 -15.22 -10.27 7.73
C ARG A 175 -16.42 -9.35 7.72
N VAL A 176 -16.68 -8.74 6.57
CA VAL A 176 -17.68 -7.68 6.40
C VAL A 176 -18.69 -8.14 5.36
N ASP A 177 -19.96 -8.07 5.68
CA ASP A 177 -21.04 -8.40 4.75
C ASP A 177 -21.32 -7.25 3.77
N ARG A 178 -22.22 -7.48 2.82
CA ARG A 178 -22.61 -6.48 1.80
C ARG A 178 -23.37 -5.28 2.35
N SER A 179 -23.85 -5.33 3.60
CA SER A 179 -24.42 -4.19 4.30
C SER A 179 -23.37 -3.28 4.95
N GLY A 180 -22.12 -3.78 5.06
CA GLY A 180 -21.03 -3.15 5.77
C GLY A 180 -20.98 -3.51 7.26
N ALA A 181 -21.69 -4.57 7.68
CA ALA A 181 -21.61 -5.08 9.04
C ALA A 181 -20.42 -6.04 9.20
N VAL A 182 -19.71 -5.93 10.32
CA VAL A 182 -18.69 -6.91 10.72
C VAL A 182 -19.39 -8.14 11.28
N ILE A 183 -19.25 -9.27 10.61
CA ILE A 183 -19.88 -10.56 10.98
C ILE A 183 -18.91 -11.52 11.65
N ASP A 184 -17.59 -11.35 11.45
CA ASP A 184 -16.55 -12.13 12.09
C ASP A 184 -15.24 -11.36 12.20
N LYS A 185 -14.35 -11.80 13.09
CA LYS A 185 -13.03 -11.23 13.33
C LYS A 185 -12.03 -12.33 13.61
N GLN A 186 -11.00 -12.43 12.78
CA GLN A 186 -9.95 -13.42 12.93
C GLN A 186 -8.60 -12.77 13.20
N ARG A 187 -7.95 -13.17 14.28
CA ARG A 187 -6.65 -12.64 14.68
C ARG A 187 -5.52 -13.29 13.89
N LEU A 188 -4.67 -12.47 13.29
CA LEU A 188 -3.51 -12.88 12.48
C LEU A 188 -2.22 -12.90 13.29
N SER A 189 -2.12 -12.11 14.37
CA SER A 189 -0.92 -12.00 15.18
C SER A 189 -1.23 -11.87 16.67
N THR A 190 -0.26 -12.25 17.50
CA THR A 190 -0.27 -11.95 18.93
C THR A 190 0.17 -10.50 19.18
N LEU A 191 -0.05 -10.01 20.39
CA LEU A 191 0.35 -8.66 20.79
C LEU A 191 1.84 -8.41 20.53
N GLY A 192 2.17 -7.28 19.90
CA GLY A 192 3.53 -6.89 19.55
C GLY A 192 4.18 -7.67 18.39
N ARG A 193 3.45 -8.56 17.74
CA ARG A 193 3.97 -9.45 16.70
C ARG A 193 3.37 -9.19 15.33
N GLY A 194 3.68 -8.04 14.74
CA GLY A 194 3.26 -7.69 13.39
C GLY A 194 2.03 -6.79 13.34
N SER A 195 2.05 -5.86 12.40
CA SER A 195 1.00 -4.88 12.12
C SER A 195 0.81 -4.72 10.61
N GLN A 196 -0.17 -3.93 10.19
CA GLN A 196 -0.42 -3.61 8.78
C GLN A 196 -0.41 -4.86 7.88
N PRO A 197 -1.32 -5.82 8.10
CA PRO A 197 -1.32 -7.09 7.38
C PRO A 197 -1.70 -6.90 5.91
N VAL A 198 -1.05 -7.68 5.05
CA VAL A 198 -1.44 -7.93 3.66
C VAL A 198 -1.83 -9.39 3.58
N VAL A 199 -3.09 -9.65 3.23
CA VAL A 199 -3.62 -11.02 3.11
C VAL A 199 -3.69 -11.38 1.63
N LEU A 200 -3.08 -12.51 1.29
CA LEU A 200 -2.96 -13.00 -0.08
C LEU A 200 -3.65 -14.37 -0.17
N PRO A 201 -4.87 -14.45 -0.73
CA PRO A 201 -5.50 -15.72 -1.06
C PRO A 201 -4.65 -16.49 -2.08
N THR A 202 -4.32 -17.74 -1.78
CA THR A 202 -3.50 -18.64 -2.62
C THR A 202 -4.27 -19.84 -3.16
N GLY A 203 -5.48 -20.06 -2.64
CA GLY A 203 -6.38 -21.14 -3.02
C GLY A 203 -7.76 -20.97 -2.41
N ALA A 204 -8.69 -21.90 -2.65
CA ALA A 204 -10.07 -21.80 -2.19
C ALA A 204 -10.22 -21.70 -0.65
N GLY A 205 -9.33 -22.35 0.10
CA GLY A 205 -9.27 -22.26 1.57
C GLY A 205 -7.93 -21.77 2.08
N ASP A 206 -6.99 -21.50 1.18
CA ASP A 206 -5.62 -21.19 1.51
C ASP A 206 -5.34 -19.70 1.37
N ALA A 207 -4.69 -19.10 2.37
CA ALA A 207 -4.15 -17.77 2.30
C ALA A 207 -2.90 -17.62 3.18
N LEU A 208 -2.08 -16.63 2.85
CA LEU A 208 -1.01 -16.17 3.72
C LEU A 208 -1.23 -14.70 4.09
N ALA A 209 -0.86 -14.34 5.30
CA ALA A 209 -0.84 -12.98 5.79
C ALA A 209 0.62 -12.58 6.05
N LEU A 210 1.10 -11.58 5.33
CA LEU A 210 2.39 -10.95 5.57
C LEU A 210 2.17 -9.69 6.39
N MET A 211 2.99 -9.48 7.41
CA MET A 211 2.79 -8.38 8.34
C MET A 211 4.10 -7.59 8.54
N ARG A 212 3.95 -6.28 8.57
CA ARG A 212 5.01 -5.36 8.97
C ARG A 212 5.53 -5.76 10.35
N PRO A 213 6.85 -5.96 10.50
CA PRO A 213 7.41 -6.31 11.80
C PRO A 213 7.33 -5.15 12.79
N SER A 214 7.29 -5.51 14.06
CA SER A 214 7.37 -4.59 15.20
C SER A 214 8.26 -5.19 16.26
N GLY A 215 8.87 -4.35 17.10
CA GLY A 215 9.78 -4.75 18.14
C GLY A 215 11.24 -4.31 17.90
N PRO A 216 12.20 -4.84 18.64
CA PRO A 216 13.61 -4.51 18.48
C PRO A 216 14.21 -5.15 17.21
N PRO A 217 15.20 -4.50 16.55
CA PRO A 217 15.93 -5.08 15.44
C PRO A 217 16.75 -6.33 15.86
N PRO A 218 17.08 -7.26 14.93
CA PRO A 218 16.79 -7.17 13.49
C PRO A 218 15.33 -7.52 13.17
N LEU A 219 14.67 -6.65 12.42
CA LEU A 219 13.27 -6.81 12.08
C LEU A 219 13.11 -7.65 10.80
N ARG A 220 12.15 -8.58 10.84
CA ARG A 220 11.80 -9.44 9.71
C ARG A 220 10.29 -9.46 9.50
N VAL A 221 9.87 -9.49 8.24
CA VAL A 221 8.45 -9.65 7.88
C VAL A 221 7.90 -10.87 8.61
N MET A 222 6.74 -10.71 9.25
CA MET A 222 6.04 -11.80 9.92
C MET A 222 5.05 -12.45 8.95
N ILE A 223 4.90 -13.77 9.04
CA ILE A 223 3.96 -14.55 8.23
C ILE A 223 3.04 -15.40 9.12
N SER A 224 1.76 -15.45 8.74
CA SER A 224 0.75 -16.38 9.26
C SER A 224 0.01 -17.02 8.10
N ARG A 225 -0.55 -18.21 8.26
CA ARG A 225 -1.23 -18.98 7.20
C ARG A 225 -2.56 -19.52 7.67
N THR A 226 -3.47 -19.67 6.72
CA THR A 226 -4.73 -20.42 6.91
C THR A 226 -4.89 -21.45 5.80
N HIS A 227 -5.64 -22.52 6.11
CA HIS A 227 -6.01 -23.61 5.19
C HIS A 227 -7.51 -23.92 5.26
N ASP A 228 -8.29 -23.06 5.94
CA ASP A 228 -9.73 -23.24 6.18
C ASP A 228 -10.52 -21.93 5.93
N ALA A 229 -10.14 -21.22 4.89
CA ALA A 229 -10.75 -19.93 4.49
C ALA A 229 -10.74 -18.85 5.60
N GLY A 230 -9.69 -18.88 6.44
CA GLY A 230 -9.50 -17.89 7.50
C GLY A 230 -10.14 -18.25 8.83
N GLY A 231 -10.72 -19.44 8.98
CA GLY A 231 -11.29 -19.89 10.26
C GLY A 231 -10.23 -20.01 11.35
N ARG A 232 -9.02 -20.46 10.97
CA ARG A 232 -7.84 -20.50 11.85
C ARG A 232 -6.60 -20.02 11.14
N TRP A 233 -5.77 -19.28 11.87
CA TRP A 233 -4.48 -18.80 11.41
C TRP A 233 -3.36 -19.37 12.26
N THR A 234 -2.24 -19.74 11.63
CA THR A 234 -1.05 -20.18 12.37
C THR A 234 -0.50 -19.06 13.24
N SER A 235 0.21 -19.41 14.29
CA SER A 235 0.98 -18.41 15.05
C SER A 235 1.95 -17.68 14.12
N PRO A 236 2.10 -16.35 14.25
CA PRO A 236 2.98 -15.56 13.38
C PRO A 236 4.44 -15.97 13.60
N ALA A 237 5.14 -16.21 12.49
CA ALA A 237 6.56 -16.56 12.48
C ALA A 237 7.36 -15.55 11.64
N PRO A 238 8.63 -15.27 11.96
CA PRO A 238 9.47 -14.43 11.13
C PRO A 238 9.85 -15.16 9.84
N THR A 239 9.88 -14.44 8.72
CA THR A 239 10.44 -14.90 7.45
C THR A 239 11.94 -14.59 7.36
N SER A 240 12.59 -14.97 6.24
CA SER A 240 13.95 -14.51 5.93
C SER A 240 14.00 -13.03 5.48
N LEU A 241 12.86 -12.42 5.12
CA LEU A 241 12.80 -11.07 4.60
C LEU A 241 13.11 -10.03 5.68
N VAL A 242 14.16 -9.27 5.47
CA VAL A 242 14.50 -8.11 6.29
C VAL A 242 13.52 -6.97 5.97
N ASN A 243 13.17 -6.17 6.98
CA ASN A 243 12.30 -5.01 6.78
C ASN A 243 12.51 -3.99 7.92
N PRO A 244 12.63 -2.69 7.67
CA PRO A 244 12.92 -1.67 8.70
C PRO A 244 11.71 -1.29 9.56
N GLY A 245 10.66 -2.11 9.57
CA GLY A 245 9.38 -1.72 10.16
C GLY A 245 8.58 -0.82 9.21
N ALA A 246 8.56 -1.17 7.92
CA ALA A 246 7.79 -0.50 6.88
C ALA A 246 6.63 -1.37 6.39
N GLY A 247 5.56 -0.72 5.87
CA GLY A 247 4.45 -1.41 5.23
C GLY A 247 4.90 -2.10 3.95
N LEU A 248 4.19 -3.15 3.57
CA LEU A 248 4.46 -3.94 2.37
C LEU A 248 3.18 -4.11 1.53
N GLY A 249 3.34 -4.50 0.27
CA GLY A 249 2.27 -4.88 -0.63
C GLY A 249 2.62 -6.18 -1.33
N GLY A 250 1.63 -6.95 -1.78
CA GLY A 250 1.93 -8.19 -2.47
C GLY A 250 0.70 -8.79 -3.13
N LEU A 251 0.94 -9.84 -3.90
CA LEU A 251 -0.11 -10.63 -4.54
C LEU A 251 0.35 -12.09 -4.71
N ALA A 252 -0.62 -12.98 -4.70
CA ALA A 252 -0.40 -14.38 -5.08
C ALA A 252 -0.62 -14.55 -6.58
N LEU A 253 0.24 -15.33 -7.21
CA LEU A 253 0.20 -15.67 -8.62
C LEU A 253 -0.13 -17.15 -8.81
N PRO A 254 -0.64 -17.55 -9.99
CA PRO A 254 -0.83 -18.96 -10.30
C PRO A 254 0.44 -19.81 -10.09
N GLY A 255 0.28 -21.07 -9.69
CA GLY A 255 1.40 -21.97 -9.44
C GLY A 255 2.05 -21.81 -8.06
N GLY A 256 1.42 -21.06 -7.14
CA GLY A 256 1.94 -20.87 -5.78
C GLY A 256 3.02 -19.80 -5.66
N ARG A 257 3.32 -19.07 -6.75
CA ARG A 257 4.24 -17.93 -6.71
C ARG A 257 3.64 -16.78 -5.91
N VAL A 258 4.45 -16.12 -5.11
CA VAL A 258 4.09 -14.91 -4.36
C VAL A 258 5.06 -13.79 -4.72
N LEU A 259 4.52 -12.62 -5.06
CA LEU A 259 5.28 -11.42 -5.37
C LEU A 259 4.99 -10.37 -4.29
N VAL A 260 6.05 -9.82 -3.68
CA VAL A 260 5.94 -8.84 -2.60
C VAL A 260 6.81 -7.63 -2.91
N ALA A 261 6.24 -6.44 -2.76
CA ALA A 261 6.97 -5.18 -2.77
C ALA A 261 7.21 -4.73 -1.33
N LEU A 262 8.45 -4.46 -0.96
CA LEU A 262 8.84 -4.08 0.39
C LEU A 262 10.18 -3.33 0.43
N ASN A 263 10.45 -2.70 1.56
CA ASN A 263 11.78 -2.22 1.91
C ASN A 263 12.59 -3.40 2.48
N ASP A 264 13.44 -4.03 1.67
CA ASP A 264 14.28 -5.19 2.05
C ASP A 264 15.64 -4.77 2.62
N VAL A 265 15.62 -3.80 3.48
CA VAL A 265 16.78 -3.21 4.17
C VAL A 265 16.56 -3.19 5.67
N PRO A 266 17.63 -3.24 6.49
CA PRO A 266 17.48 -3.35 7.95
C PRO A 266 17.01 -2.06 8.62
N VAL A 267 17.28 -0.91 8.03
CA VAL A 267 16.95 0.42 8.55
C VAL A 267 16.57 1.36 7.40
N GLU A 268 15.84 2.43 7.70
CA GLU A 268 15.37 3.43 6.73
C GLU A 268 14.36 2.87 5.71
N ARG A 269 13.91 3.70 4.77
CA ARG A 269 12.98 3.31 3.70
C ARG A 269 13.48 3.79 2.35
N ASP A 270 14.79 3.87 2.21
CA ASP A 270 15.54 4.43 1.08
C ASP A 270 15.81 3.42 -0.03
N ALA A 271 15.22 2.24 0.08
CA ALA A 271 15.22 1.22 -0.95
C ALA A 271 13.86 0.52 -1.05
N LEU A 272 13.45 0.13 -2.25
CA LEU A 272 12.24 -0.64 -2.50
C LEU A 272 12.53 -1.75 -3.49
N SER A 273 12.10 -2.97 -3.18
CA SER A 273 12.31 -4.15 -4.02
C SER A 273 11.04 -4.92 -4.28
N LEU A 274 11.03 -5.65 -5.39
CA LEU A 274 10.14 -6.79 -5.62
C LEU A 274 10.87 -8.06 -5.21
N VAL A 275 10.27 -8.85 -4.35
CA VAL A 275 10.80 -10.13 -3.87
C VAL A 275 9.84 -11.25 -4.25
N VAL A 276 10.38 -12.37 -4.71
CA VAL A 276 9.61 -13.50 -5.21
C VAL A 276 9.83 -14.73 -4.35
N SER A 277 8.74 -15.45 -4.13
CA SER A 277 8.73 -16.81 -3.60
C SER A 277 8.03 -17.71 -4.61
N ASP A 278 8.61 -18.84 -4.95
CA ASP A 278 8.03 -19.85 -5.85
C ASP A 278 7.37 -21.01 -5.09
N ASP A 279 7.39 -21.00 -3.76
CA ASP A 279 6.93 -22.08 -2.89
C ASP A 279 5.83 -21.65 -1.89
N GLY A 280 5.05 -20.63 -2.26
CA GLY A 280 3.95 -20.14 -1.44
C GLY A 280 4.43 -19.35 -0.21
N GLY A 281 5.56 -18.66 -0.31
CA GLY A 281 6.11 -17.82 0.77
C GLY A 281 6.85 -18.61 1.85
N ARG A 282 7.30 -19.83 1.57
CA ARG A 282 8.15 -20.60 2.48
C ARG A 282 9.60 -20.16 2.40
N SER A 283 10.09 -19.94 1.19
CA SER A 283 11.40 -19.36 0.94
C SER A 283 11.30 -18.14 0.02
N TRP A 284 12.30 -17.26 0.07
CA TRP A 284 12.37 -16.03 -0.68
C TRP A 284 13.76 -15.95 -1.31
N THR A 285 13.82 -16.06 -2.63
CA THR A 285 15.07 -16.36 -3.33
C THR A 285 15.61 -15.22 -4.17
N THR A 286 14.75 -14.29 -4.61
CA THR A 286 15.15 -13.26 -5.56
C THR A 286 14.59 -11.91 -5.15
N SER A 287 15.47 -10.90 -5.11
CA SER A 287 15.13 -9.50 -4.91
C SER A 287 15.49 -8.68 -6.14
N LEU A 288 14.51 -7.95 -6.67
CA LEU A 288 14.69 -7.01 -7.77
C LEU A 288 14.59 -5.60 -7.24
N ARG A 289 15.69 -4.90 -7.15
CA ARG A 289 15.75 -3.53 -6.64
C ARG A 289 15.10 -2.55 -7.63
N LEU A 290 14.06 -1.84 -7.20
CA LEU A 290 13.36 -0.81 -7.97
C LEU A 290 13.85 0.60 -7.63
N GLU A 291 14.12 0.86 -6.35
CA GLU A 291 14.68 2.09 -5.83
C GLU A 291 15.86 1.74 -4.90
N ASP A 292 16.94 2.48 -5.01
CA ASP A 292 18.13 2.25 -4.17
C ASP A 292 18.89 3.55 -3.90
N GLN A 293 18.81 4.02 -2.66
CA GLN A 293 19.58 5.15 -2.14
C GLN A 293 20.36 4.75 -0.87
N VAL A 294 20.60 3.45 -0.69
CA VAL A 294 21.30 2.91 0.49
C VAL A 294 22.72 3.43 0.62
N ALA A 295 23.43 3.62 -0.50
CA ALA A 295 24.79 4.14 -0.51
C ALA A 295 24.89 5.59 0.01
N ASP A 296 23.80 6.35 -0.08
CA ASP A 296 23.75 7.73 0.40
C ASP A 296 23.46 7.87 1.90
N ARG A 297 23.10 6.76 2.55
CA ARG A 297 22.75 6.72 3.97
C ARG A 297 23.93 7.08 4.90
N THR A 298 25.14 6.66 4.57
CA THR A 298 26.34 6.89 5.38
C THR A 298 26.96 8.26 5.20
N ARG A 299 26.56 8.97 4.14
CA ARG A 299 26.96 10.34 3.87
C ARG A 299 25.74 11.20 4.18
N SER A 300 25.85 12.16 5.10
CA SER A 300 24.86 13.23 5.16
C SER A 300 24.88 13.90 3.79
N PRO A 301 23.89 13.65 2.89
CA PRO A 301 23.91 14.36 1.63
C PRO A 301 23.79 15.85 1.98
N ASP A 302 24.74 16.65 1.51
CA ASP A 302 24.51 18.08 1.51
C ASP A 302 23.23 18.35 0.70
N ASP A 303 22.59 19.45 0.97
CA ASP A 303 21.37 19.84 0.26
C ASP A 303 21.53 19.78 -1.27
N ALA A 304 22.69 20.11 -1.79
CA ALA A 304 22.95 20.14 -3.22
C ALA A 304 23.01 18.73 -3.82
N ARG A 305 23.57 17.76 -3.10
CA ARG A 305 23.61 16.36 -3.53
C ARG A 305 22.22 15.75 -3.52
N TYR A 306 21.47 15.92 -2.43
CA TYR A 306 20.08 15.45 -2.35
C TYR A 306 19.23 16.02 -3.49
N ALA A 307 19.31 17.35 -3.73
CA ALA A 307 18.58 18.00 -4.80
C ALA A 307 18.93 17.44 -6.19
N ARG A 308 20.21 17.16 -6.47
CA ARG A 308 20.63 16.53 -7.74
C ARG A 308 20.06 15.14 -7.88
N THR A 309 20.18 14.29 -6.86
CA THR A 309 19.65 12.91 -6.88
C THR A 309 18.13 12.89 -7.07
N VAL A 310 17.38 13.74 -6.34
CA VAL A 310 15.93 13.85 -6.53
C VAL A 310 15.60 14.29 -7.96
N ALA A 311 16.33 15.25 -8.53
CA ALA A 311 16.11 15.73 -9.90
C ALA A 311 16.35 14.63 -10.94
N GLU A 312 17.39 13.83 -10.77
CA GLU A 312 17.71 12.68 -11.62
C GLU A 312 16.64 11.59 -11.53
N LEU A 313 16.25 11.21 -10.32
CA LEU A 313 15.20 10.22 -10.08
C LEU A 313 13.84 10.67 -10.64
N ALA A 314 13.49 11.95 -10.51
CA ALA A 314 12.25 12.49 -11.04
C ALA A 314 12.20 12.40 -12.57
N ARG A 315 13.29 12.85 -13.26
CA ARG A 315 13.40 12.73 -14.72
C ARG A 315 13.39 11.29 -15.22
N ALA A 316 14.07 10.39 -14.50
CA ALA A 316 14.06 8.96 -14.82
C ALA A 316 12.68 8.32 -14.61
N THR A 317 11.83 8.91 -13.76
CA THR A 317 10.48 8.43 -13.50
C THR A 317 9.50 8.89 -14.58
N ASP A 318 9.57 10.14 -15.00
CA ASP A 318 8.64 10.74 -15.96
C ASP A 318 9.41 11.77 -16.82
N ASP A 319 9.69 11.41 -18.06
CA ASP A 319 10.45 12.21 -19.02
C ASP A 319 9.69 13.45 -19.51
N SER A 320 8.38 13.50 -19.27
CA SER A 320 7.52 14.64 -19.58
C SER A 320 7.58 15.78 -18.53
N ILE A 321 8.36 15.62 -17.45
CA ILE A 321 8.54 16.64 -16.43
C ILE A 321 9.32 17.84 -17.01
N THR A 322 8.68 19.00 -17.09
CA THR A 322 9.29 20.25 -17.56
C THR A 322 9.89 21.07 -16.41
N ASP A 323 9.28 21.04 -15.24
CA ASP A 323 9.73 21.75 -14.03
C ASP A 323 10.14 20.78 -12.92
N VAL A 324 11.33 20.22 -13.06
CA VAL A 324 11.90 19.31 -12.05
C VAL A 324 12.20 20.03 -10.72
N GLY A 325 12.36 21.32 -10.74
CA GLY A 325 12.63 22.13 -9.52
C GLY A 325 11.51 22.01 -8.49
N ARG A 326 10.25 21.92 -8.92
CA ARG A 326 9.11 21.74 -8.03
C ARG A 326 9.13 20.36 -7.35
N TYR A 327 9.57 19.29 -8.06
CA TYR A 327 9.74 17.96 -7.46
C TYR A 327 10.83 17.97 -6.38
N VAL A 328 11.93 18.66 -6.64
CA VAL A 328 13.01 18.85 -5.66
C VAL A 328 12.51 19.62 -4.45
N ALA A 329 11.82 20.75 -4.66
CA ALA A 329 11.31 21.59 -3.58
C ALA A 329 10.32 20.83 -2.68
N SER A 330 9.35 20.12 -3.27
CA SER A 330 8.38 19.32 -2.53
C SER A 330 9.06 18.18 -1.75
N SER A 331 9.99 17.45 -2.37
CA SER A 331 10.73 16.37 -1.69
C SER A 331 11.56 16.93 -0.53
N ARG A 332 12.25 18.06 -0.72
CA ARG A 332 13.01 18.70 0.37
C ARG A 332 12.12 19.10 1.53
N ARG A 333 10.96 19.69 1.25
CA ARG A 333 10.01 20.10 2.28
C ARG A 333 9.65 18.97 3.24
N PHE A 334 9.46 17.73 2.72
CA PHE A 334 8.99 16.60 3.53
C PHE A 334 10.10 15.65 3.98
N MET A 335 11.28 15.71 3.37
CA MET A 335 12.35 14.75 3.63
C MET A 335 13.63 15.37 4.20
N CYS A 336 13.72 16.71 4.26
CA CYS A 336 14.86 17.39 4.85
C CYS A 336 14.48 18.07 6.17
N TRP A 337 15.05 17.58 7.25
CA TRP A 337 15.05 18.23 8.57
C TRP A 337 16.46 18.18 9.12
N GLU A 338 16.92 19.31 9.64
CA GLU A 338 18.30 19.44 10.05
C GLU A 338 18.77 18.29 10.97
N PRO A 339 19.98 17.78 10.78
CA PRO A 339 20.98 18.19 9.79
C PRO A 339 20.97 17.39 8.49
N ARG A 340 19.90 16.65 8.16
CA ARG A 340 19.91 15.63 7.09
C ARG A 340 18.68 15.67 6.20
N CYS A 341 18.86 15.25 4.94
CA CYS A 341 17.78 14.83 4.07
C CYS A 341 17.76 13.32 3.98
N HIS A 342 16.56 12.74 3.83
CA HIS A 342 16.31 11.32 3.73
C HIS A 342 15.62 10.98 2.40
N PHE A 343 15.67 9.72 2.00
CA PHE A 343 14.83 9.17 0.95
C PHE A 343 13.78 8.25 1.56
N GLU A 344 12.58 8.28 1.00
CA GLU A 344 11.52 7.36 1.41
C GLU A 344 10.76 6.82 0.20
N PHE A 345 10.80 5.48 0.04
CA PHE A 345 10.03 4.70 -0.92
C PHE A 345 9.21 3.68 -0.15
N SER A 346 7.95 3.99 0.15
CA SER A 346 7.23 3.22 1.15
C SER A 346 5.77 2.97 0.78
N TYR A 347 5.11 2.12 1.56
CA TYR A 347 3.70 1.79 1.44
C TYR A 347 3.28 1.34 0.02
N PRO A 348 3.90 0.28 -0.51
CA PRO A 348 3.54 -0.23 -1.82
C PRO A 348 2.13 -0.81 -1.85
N SER A 349 1.45 -0.64 -2.98
CA SER A 349 0.20 -1.29 -3.37
C SER A 349 0.40 -1.94 -4.72
N LEU A 350 0.24 -3.25 -4.81
CA LEU A 350 0.55 -4.05 -5.99
C LEU A 350 -0.68 -4.82 -6.44
N ILE A 351 -1.02 -4.70 -7.72
CA ILE A 351 -2.07 -5.49 -8.36
C ILE A 351 -1.57 -6.12 -9.66
N ARG A 352 -2.26 -7.15 -10.12
CA ARG A 352 -2.16 -7.68 -11.47
C ARG A 352 -3.53 -7.57 -12.13
N THR A 353 -3.59 -6.91 -13.28
CA THR A 353 -4.83 -6.68 -14.02
C THR A 353 -5.31 -7.97 -14.70
N ALA A 354 -6.57 -7.99 -15.11
CA ALA A 354 -7.15 -9.07 -15.93
C ALA A 354 -6.38 -9.29 -17.25
N ARG A 355 -5.75 -8.23 -17.78
CA ARG A 355 -4.86 -8.31 -18.97
C ARG A 355 -3.48 -8.87 -18.65
N GLY A 356 -3.16 -9.12 -17.38
CA GLY A 356 -1.89 -9.71 -16.93
C GLY A 356 -0.77 -8.72 -16.68
N GLU A 357 -1.01 -7.41 -16.79
CA GLU A 357 -0.05 -6.37 -16.41
C GLU A 357 0.00 -6.18 -14.91
N PHE A 358 1.20 -5.91 -14.40
CA PHE A 358 1.43 -5.57 -13.00
C PHE A 358 1.50 -4.05 -12.84
N HIS A 359 0.83 -3.56 -11.82
CA HIS A 359 0.84 -2.15 -11.45
C HIS A 359 1.18 -2.02 -9.97
N LEU A 360 2.22 -1.26 -9.70
CA LEU A 360 2.72 -0.97 -8.36
C LEU A 360 2.68 0.53 -8.10
N LEU A 361 1.98 0.93 -7.05
CA LEU A 361 2.03 2.29 -6.52
C LEU A 361 2.81 2.31 -5.21
N TYR A 362 3.55 3.35 -4.96
CA TYR A 362 4.20 3.59 -3.66
C TYR A 362 4.43 5.07 -3.40
N THR A 363 4.55 5.41 -2.12
CA THR A 363 4.96 6.74 -1.67
C THR A 363 6.40 6.99 -2.10
N TRP A 364 6.63 8.11 -2.77
CA TRP A 364 7.93 8.58 -3.19
C TRP A 364 8.25 9.91 -2.50
N ASN A 365 9.22 9.88 -1.58
CA ASN A 365 9.68 11.01 -0.77
C ASN A 365 8.54 11.77 -0.07
N ARG A 366 7.49 11.08 0.37
CA ARG A 366 6.28 11.64 1.00
C ARG A 366 5.55 12.73 0.20
N ALA A 367 6.07 13.11 -0.95
CA ALA A 367 5.56 14.17 -1.79
C ALA A 367 4.71 13.65 -2.96
N TYR A 368 4.95 12.43 -3.41
CA TYR A 368 4.31 11.88 -4.61
C TYR A 368 3.94 10.42 -4.44
N ILE A 369 2.99 9.97 -5.27
CA ILE A 369 2.76 8.54 -5.50
C ILE A 369 3.38 8.18 -6.85
N LYS A 370 4.42 7.33 -6.82
CA LYS A 370 5.04 6.81 -8.04
C LYS A 370 4.29 5.58 -8.51
N HIS A 371 4.08 5.48 -9.81
CA HIS A 371 3.47 4.36 -10.51
C HIS A 371 4.52 3.64 -11.34
N VAL A 372 4.64 2.33 -11.13
CA VAL A 372 5.44 1.41 -11.93
C VAL A 372 4.49 0.40 -12.56
N ARG A 373 4.61 0.18 -13.87
CA ARG A 373 3.90 -0.88 -14.57
C ARG A 373 4.88 -1.75 -15.35
N PHE A 374 4.63 -3.06 -15.35
CA PHE A 374 5.46 -4.04 -16.06
C PHE A 374 4.63 -5.27 -16.43
N ASN A 375 5.11 -6.04 -17.41
CA ASN A 375 4.48 -7.28 -17.81
C ASN A 375 5.22 -8.52 -17.28
N GLN A 376 4.63 -9.70 -17.47
CA GLN A 376 5.21 -10.98 -17.06
C GLN A 376 6.58 -11.22 -17.72
N ALA A 377 6.74 -10.87 -18.99
CA ALA A 377 8.01 -11.07 -19.71
C ALA A 377 9.16 -10.27 -19.07
N TRP A 378 8.91 -9.02 -18.66
CA TRP A 378 9.90 -8.23 -17.94
C TRP A 378 10.25 -8.86 -16.59
N LEU A 379 9.26 -9.32 -15.84
CA LEU A 379 9.49 -9.96 -14.54
C LEU A 379 10.36 -11.21 -14.70
N ASP A 380 10.00 -12.10 -15.64
CA ASP A 380 10.73 -13.35 -15.89
C ASP A 380 12.17 -13.10 -16.35
N GLU A 381 12.39 -12.13 -17.25
CA GLU A 381 13.72 -11.72 -17.69
C GLU A 381 14.59 -11.23 -16.53
N ARG A 382 14.02 -10.39 -15.64
CA ARG A 382 14.75 -9.85 -14.49
C ARG A 382 15.07 -10.93 -13.46
N LEU A 383 14.13 -11.85 -13.21
CA LEU A 383 14.37 -12.99 -12.32
C LEU A 383 15.47 -13.91 -12.84
N ALA A 384 15.49 -14.22 -14.16
CA ALA A 384 16.54 -15.01 -14.76
C ALA A 384 17.93 -14.37 -14.62
N LYS A 385 18.03 -13.06 -14.88
CA LYS A 385 19.29 -12.31 -14.71
C LYS A 385 19.78 -12.30 -13.25
N ALA A 386 18.88 -12.13 -12.29
CA ALA A 386 19.22 -12.12 -10.88
C ALA A 386 19.70 -13.49 -10.38
N SER A 387 19.14 -14.60 -10.89
CA SER A 387 19.55 -15.95 -10.54
C SER A 387 20.97 -16.29 -11.05
N HIS A 388 21.38 -15.75 -12.19
CA HIS A 388 22.74 -15.93 -12.72
C HIS A 388 23.81 -15.13 -11.94
N ALA A 389 23.44 -13.94 -11.43
CA ALA A 389 24.36 -13.10 -10.66
C ALA A 389 24.69 -13.62 -9.25
N THR A 390 23.92 -14.60 -8.75
CA THR A 390 24.15 -15.24 -7.44
C THR A 390 24.98 -16.52 -7.53
N THR A 391 25.32 -16.99 -8.73
CA THR A 391 26.08 -18.22 -8.97
C THR A 391 27.55 -17.96 -9.34
N ASP A 392 27.94 -16.72 -9.54
CA ASP A 392 29.31 -16.24 -9.71
C ASP A 392 29.81 -15.54 -8.41
#